data_1d23c6ba7d69a4ca8b37b85759d4592c
#
_entry.id   1d23c6ba7d69a4ca8b37b85759d4592c
#
_cell.length_a   1.000
_cell.length_b   1.000
_cell.length_c   1.000
_cell.angle_alpha   90.00
_cell.angle_beta   90.00
_cell.angle_gamma   90.00
#
_symmetry.space_group_name_H-M   'P 1'
#
loop_
_entity.id
_entity.type
_entity.pdbx_description
1 polymer ?
#
loop_
_entity_poly.entity_id
_entity_poly.type
_entity_poly.pdbx_seq_one_letter_code
_entity_poly.pdbx_strand_id
1 'polypeptide(L)'
;MSKSIFIVYGHYNTKESFNASIRDAFIEEAKKNGHEIDLINLHDEKPISFYDGSEPDEQILDYRKRLEKSDVLFMISPCYNLRATAILENWIDKTLAPKFFFSFKRIVGNWGYPIAGAMKGRRAIMSMSYGGNWFSIQTWFQNIPFRRIKAGVLKLGGMKTTYIRFYEVLPGMTKEKFAKHMERVRKLVKRI
;
A
#
# COMPACT_ATOMS: atom_id res chain seq x y z
N MET A 1 21.84 -4.00 4.75
CA MET A 1 21.22 -5.05 5.61
C MET A 1 20.01 -5.63 4.89
N SER A 2 19.78 -6.95 4.99
CA SER A 2 18.55 -7.58 4.49
C SER A 2 17.33 -7.02 5.19
N LYS A 3 16.19 -6.95 4.49
CA LYS A 3 14.89 -6.50 5.01
C LYS A 3 13.83 -7.53 4.65
N SER A 4 12.87 -7.72 5.53
CA SER A 4 11.65 -8.47 5.23
C SER A 4 10.58 -7.50 4.71
N ILE A 5 10.03 -7.79 3.52
CA ILE A 5 9.09 -6.91 2.82
C ILE A 5 7.79 -7.65 2.58
N PHE A 6 6.70 -7.17 3.18
CA PHE A 6 5.37 -7.68 2.94
C PHE A 6 4.69 -6.88 1.84
N ILE A 7 4.38 -7.53 0.72
CA ILE A 7 3.78 -6.92 -0.46
C ILE A 7 2.30 -7.29 -0.53
N VAL A 8 1.44 -6.27 -0.63
CA VAL A 8 -0.01 -6.42 -0.81
C VAL A 8 -0.40 -5.87 -2.17
N TYR A 9 -0.76 -6.76 -3.08
CA TYR A 9 -1.13 -6.44 -4.45
C TYR A 9 -2.65 -6.42 -4.60
N GLY A 10 -3.20 -5.23 -4.87
CA GLY A 10 -4.63 -4.97 -4.93
C GLY A 10 -5.14 -4.67 -6.35
N HIS A 11 -4.81 -5.50 -7.35
CA HIS A 11 -5.32 -5.35 -8.72
C HIS A 11 -5.81 -6.69 -9.27
N TYR A 12 -6.96 -6.69 -9.98
CA TYR A 12 -7.59 -7.91 -10.49
C TYR A 12 -6.72 -8.66 -11.52
N ASN A 13 -5.95 -7.95 -12.32
CA ASN A 13 -5.03 -8.58 -13.28
C ASN A 13 -3.68 -8.81 -12.59
N THR A 14 -3.45 -10.04 -12.17
CA THR A 14 -2.23 -10.45 -11.46
C THR A 14 -1.09 -10.85 -12.40
N LYS A 15 -1.36 -11.02 -13.71
CA LYS A 15 -0.38 -11.46 -14.71
C LYS A 15 0.13 -10.34 -15.60
N GLU A 16 -0.78 -9.67 -16.30
CA GLU A 16 -0.43 -8.72 -17.37
C GLU A 16 -1.06 -7.34 -17.11
N SER A 17 -0.37 -6.51 -16.36
CA SER A 17 -0.77 -5.12 -16.15
C SER A 17 0.43 -4.26 -15.78
N PHE A 18 0.28 -2.95 -15.92
CA PHE A 18 1.29 -2.01 -15.46
C PHE A 18 1.61 -2.19 -13.96
N ASN A 19 0.59 -2.45 -13.13
CA ASN A 19 0.79 -2.69 -11.70
C ASN A 19 1.48 -4.04 -11.43
N ALA A 20 1.21 -5.08 -12.24
CA ALA A 20 1.95 -6.34 -12.17
C ALA A 20 3.44 -6.12 -12.54
N SER A 21 3.73 -5.33 -13.57
CA SER A 21 5.11 -4.98 -13.93
C SER A 21 5.83 -4.22 -12.80
N ILE A 22 5.13 -3.34 -12.06
CA ILE A 22 5.69 -2.67 -10.87
C ILE A 22 6.04 -3.69 -9.80
N ARG A 23 5.11 -4.61 -9.49
CA ARG A 23 5.31 -5.67 -8.51
C ARG A 23 6.53 -6.52 -8.87
N ASP A 24 6.58 -6.98 -10.10
CA ASP A 24 7.60 -7.92 -10.56
C ASP A 24 8.99 -7.25 -10.63
N ALA A 25 9.08 -6.03 -11.15
CA ALA A 25 10.33 -5.26 -11.15
C ALA A 25 10.83 -4.95 -9.72
N PHE A 26 9.91 -4.69 -8.78
CA PHE A 26 10.26 -4.49 -7.38
C PHE A 26 10.78 -5.78 -6.75
N ILE A 27 10.09 -6.90 -6.94
CA ILE A 27 10.48 -8.21 -6.39
C ILE A 27 11.83 -8.65 -6.93
N GLU A 28 12.03 -8.52 -8.25
CA GLU A 28 13.30 -8.85 -8.89
C GLU A 28 14.46 -8.07 -8.27
N GLU A 29 14.32 -6.75 -8.19
CA GLU A 29 15.37 -5.89 -7.64
C GLU A 29 15.57 -6.12 -6.13
N ALA A 30 14.48 -6.35 -5.38
CA ALA A 30 14.57 -6.61 -3.95
C ALA A 30 15.33 -7.92 -3.65
N LYS A 31 15.04 -8.99 -4.39
CA LYS A 31 15.77 -10.26 -4.29
C LYS A 31 17.26 -10.11 -4.66
N LYS A 32 17.59 -9.34 -5.70
CA LYS A 32 18.98 -9.01 -6.07
C LYS A 32 19.73 -8.30 -4.96
N ASN A 33 19.03 -7.51 -4.15
CA ASN A 33 19.60 -6.80 -3.00
C ASN A 33 19.54 -7.62 -1.68
N GLY A 34 19.15 -8.90 -1.75
CA GLY A 34 19.12 -9.81 -0.60
C GLY A 34 17.96 -9.59 0.36
N HIS A 35 16.86 -8.96 -0.08
CA HIS A 35 15.66 -8.79 0.73
C HIS A 35 14.76 -10.01 0.64
N GLU A 36 14.06 -10.31 1.73
CA GLU A 36 13.05 -11.34 1.81
C GLU A 36 11.69 -10.79 1.39
N ILE A 37 10.97 -11.54 0.55
CA ILE A 37 9.67 -11.12 0.00
C ILE A 37 8.58 -12.06 0.48
N ASP A 38 7.56 -11.48 1.08
CA ASP A 38 6.29 -12.09 1.38
C ASP A 38 5.20 -11.36 0.57
N LEU A 39 4.52 -12.07 -0.34
CA LEU A 39 3.56 -11.49 -1.29
C LEU A 39 2.18 -12.08 -1.10
N ILE A 40 1.17 -11.23 -1.08
CA ILE A 40 -0.23 -11.61 -1.33
C ILE A 40 -0.79 -10.87 -2.56
N ASN A 41 -1.49 -11.61 -3.40
CA ASN A 41 -2.36 -11.06 -4.44
C ASN A 41 -3.80 -11.17 -3.92
N LEU A 42 -4.39 -10.06 -3.54
CA LEU A 42 -5.70 -10.07 -2.86
C LEU A 42 -6.83 -10.74 -3.66
N HIS A 43 -6.72 -10.78 -4.99
CA HIS A 43 -7.69 -11.46 -5.84
C HIS A 43 -7.52 -12.98 -5.88
N ASP A 44 -6.38 -13.51 -5.42
CA ASP A 44 -6.09 -14.94 -5.35
C ASP A 44 -6.41 -15.49 -3.93
N GLU A 45 -6.64 -14.60 -2.96
CA GLU A 45 -6.98 -14.93 -1.58
C GLU A 45 -8.49 -15.22 -1.42
N LYS A 46 -8.85 -15.87 -0.31
CA LYS A 46 -10.26 -15.98 0.07
C LYS A 46 -10.88 -14.59 0.22
N PRO A 47 -12.14 -14.39 -0.20
CA PRO A 47 -12.80 -13.10 -0.04
C PRO A 47 -12.78 -12.64 1.43
N ILE A 48 -12.28 -11.44 1.65
CA ILE A 48 -12.28 -10.80 2.97
C ILE A 48 -13.69 -10.22 3.20
N SER A 49 -14.34 -10.56 4.31
CA SER A 49 -15.60 -9.95 4.73
C SER A 49 -15.43 -8.43 4.95
N PHE A 50 -16.47 -7.66 4.77
CA PHE A 50 -16.41 -6.22 5.08
C PHE A 50 -16.20 -5.99 6.58
N TYR A 51 -15.59 -4.84 6.91
CA TYR A 51 -15.41 -4.45 8.31
C TYR A 51 -16.77 -4.12 8.94
N ASP A 52 -17.09 -4.81 10.00
CA ASP A 52 -18.35 -4.71 10.76
C ASP A 52 -18.12 -4.48 12.26
N GLY A 53 -16.87 -4.25 12.66
CA GLY A 53 -16.48 -4.10 14.06
C GLY A 53 -16.25 -5.41 14.80
N SER A 54 -16.48 -6.56 14.16
CA SER A 54 -16.22 -7.88 14.76
C SER A 54 -14.71 -8.11 15.00
N GLU A 55 -14.40 -9.06 15.86
CA GLU A 55 -13.03 -9.51 16.06
C GLU A 55 -12.47 -10.12 14.75
N PRO A 56 -11.15 -9.99 14.51
CA PRO A 56 -10.52 -10.47 13.31
C PRO A 56 -10.58 -12.00 13.22
N ASP A 57 -10.92 -12.50 12.03
CA ASP A 57 -10.85 -13.92 11.71
C ASP A 57 -9.39 -14.40 11.53
N GLU A 58 -9.20 -15.71 11.33
CA GLU A 58 -7.88 -16.33 11.18
C GLU A 58 -7.08 -15.75 10.01
N GLN A 59 -7.74 -15.42 8.89
CA GLN A 59 -7.09 -14.82 7.72
C GLN A 59 -6.53 -13.43 8.04
N ILE A 60 -7.31 -12.60 8.73
CA ILE A 60 -6.88 -11.27 9.16
C ILE A 60 -5.77 -11.36 10.21
N LEU A 61 -5.87 -12.32 11.13
CA LEU A 61 -4.81 -12.57 12.12
C LEU A 61 -3.50 -13.02 11.44
N ASP A 62 -3.56 -13.81 10.37
CA ASP A 62 -2.38 -14.17 9.58
C ASP A 62 -1.75 -12.95 8.92
N TYR A 63 -2.54 -12.11 8.26
CA TYR A 63 -2.03 -10.86 7.66
C TYR A 63 -1.36 -9.95 8.70
N ARG A 64 -1.92 -9.83 9.89
CA ARG A 64 -1.32 -9.06 10.99
C ARG A 64 0.00 -9.63 11.45
N LYS A 65 0.11 -10.96 11.62
CA LYS A 65 1.37 -11.65 11.95
C LYS A 65 2.45 -11.41 10.88
N ARG A 66 2.09 -11.47 9.60
CA ARG A 66 2.99 -11.21 8.48
C ARG A 66 3.45 -9.75 8.47
N LEU A 67 2.56 -8.80 8.72
CA LEU A 67 2.88 -7.39 8.92
C LEU A 67 3.87 -7.17 10.07
N GLU A 68 3.62 -7.78 11.23
CA GLU A 68 4.49 -7.63 12.41
C GLU A 68 5.90 -8.21 12.18
N LYS A 69 6.04 -9.22 11.35
CA LYS A 69 7.33 -9.78 10.95
C LYS A 69 8.08 -8.93 9.92
N SER A 70 7.37 -8.09 9.17
CA SER A 70 7.97 -7.32 8.08
C SER A 70 8.60 -6.00 8.56
N ASP A 71 9.71 -5.61 7.96
CA ASP A 71 10.31 -4.27 8.12
C ASP A 71 9.58 -3.22 7.27
N VAL A 72 9.03 -3.67 6.14
CA VAL A 72 8.44 -2.81 5.11
C VAL A 72 7.11 -3.39 4.65
N LEU A 73 6.05 -2.58 4.69
CA LEU A 73 4.80 -2.83 3.99
C LEU A 73 4.85 -2.17 2.61
N PHE A 74 4.61 -2.93 1.55
CA PHE A 74 4.50 -2.37 0.20
C PHE A 74 3.12 -2.68 -0.39
N MET A 75 2.30 -1.67 -0.58
CA MET A 75 0.98 -1.77 -1.20
C MET A 75 1.02 -1.29 -2.64
N ILE A 76 0.38 -2.02 -3.55
CA ILE A 76 0.33 -1.72 -4.99
C ILE A 76 -1.11 -1.73 -5.47
N SER A 77 -1.57 -0.62 -6.05
CA SER A 77 -2.94 -0.50 -6.59
C SER A 77 -3.02 0.53 -7.71
N PRO A 78 -3.88 0.34 -8.71
CA PRO A 78 -4.35 1.46 -9.52
C PRO A 78 -5.24 2.39 -8.69
N CYS A 79 -5.41 3.61 -9.17
CA CYS A 79 -6.35 4.59 -8.62
C CYS A 79 -7.71 4.44 -9.32
N TYR A 80 -8.73 4.00 -8.59
CA TYR A 80 -10.12 3.97 -9.06
C TYR A 80 -10.96 4.93 -8.23
N ASN A 81 -11.68 5.86 -8.89
CA ASN A 81 -12.53 6.85 -8.21
C ASN A 81 -11.80 7.57 -7.04
N LEU A 82 -10.58 8.02 -7.29
CA LEU A 82 -9.71 8.73 -6.34
C LEU A 82 -9.38 7.95 -5.05
N ARG A 83 -9.38 6.62 -5.12
CA ARG A 83 -8.98 5.71 -4.02
C ARG A 83 -8.24 4.51 -4.58
N ALA A 84 -7.72 3.65 -3.72
CA ALA A 84 -7.24 2.34 -4.13
C ALA A 84 -8.41 1.46 -4.61
N THR A 85 -8.11 0.28 -5.13
CA THR A 85 -9.16 -0.70 -5.48
C THR A 85 -9.98 -1.10 -4.25
N ALA A 86 -11.25 -1.43 -4.45
CA ALA A 86 -12.14 -1.80 -3.35
C ALA A 86 -11.59 -2.97 -2.51
N ILE A 87 -10.93 -3.94 -3.14
CA ILE A 87 -10.34 -5.08 -2.45
C ILE A 87 -9.18 -4.65 -1.54
N LEU A 88 -8.34 -3.70 -1.97
CA LEU A 88 -7.27 -3.17 -1.13
C LEU A 88 -7.81 -2.28 -0.01
N GLU A 89 -8.82 -1.45 -0.27
CA GLU A 89 -9.46 -0.65 0.78
C GLU A 89 -10.09 -1.56 1.84
N ASN A 90 -10.77 -2.63 1.44
CA ASN A 90 -11.34 -3.60 2.37
C ASN A 90 -10.25 -4.32 3.20
N TRP A 91 -9.14 -4.70 2.57
CA TRP A 91 -7.97 -5.25 3.27
C TRP A 91 -7.42 -4.25 4.30
N ILE A 92 -7.30 -2.96 3.93
CA ILE A 92 -6.88 -1.89 4.83
C ILE A 92 -7.82 -1.79 6.02
N ASP A 93 -9.13 -1.71 5.80
CA ASP A 93 -10.13 -1.52 6.84
C ASP A 93 -10.16 -2.69 7.83
N LYS A 94 -10.00 -3.93 7.37
CA LYS A 94 -9.99 -5.12 8.24
C LYS A 94 -8.64 -5.37 8.91
N THR A 95 -7.54 -5.23 8.17
CA THR A 95 -6.20 -5.58 8.66
C THR A 95 -5.60 -4.47 9.51
N LEU A 96 -5.69 -3.20 9.02
CA LEU A 96 -5.15 -2.03 9.69
C LEU A 96 -6.18 -1.35 10.62
N ALA A 97 -7.05 -2.17 11.22
CA ALA A 97 -8.14 -1.72 12.08
C ALA A 97 -7.65 -1.17 13.45
N PRO A 98 -8.52 -0.44 14.16
CA PRO A 98 -8.27 -0.03 15.54
C PRO A 98 -7.89 -1.20 16.45
N LYS A 99 -7.24 -0.89 17.58
CA LYS A 99 -6.62 -1.81 18.55
C LYS A 99 -5.31 -2.46 18.06
N PHE A 100 -5.20 -2.84 16.78
CA PHE A 100 -3.97 -3.38 16.18
C PHE A 100 -3.08 -2.28 15.59
N PHE A 101 -3.62 -1.52 14.66
CA PHE A 101 -2.85 -0.55 13.88
C PHE A 101 -2.72 0.82 14.56
N PHE A 102 -3.78 1.25 15.25
CA PHE A 102 -3.82 2.44 16.07
C PHE A 102 -4.87 2.33 17.18
N SER A 103 -4.79 3.22 18.16
CA SER A 103 -5.82 3.43 19.18
C SER A 103 -6.04 4.93 19.39
N PHE A 104 -7.04 5.32 20.17
CA PHE A 104 -7.26 6.71 20.56
C PHE A 104 -7.00 6.89 22.05
N LYS A 105 -6.18 7.89 22.40
CA LYS A 105 -6.03 8.35 23.77
C LYS A 105 -6.96 9.53 23.99
N ARG A 106 -7.88 9.40 24.93
CA ARG A 106 -8.75 10.48 25.36
C ARG A 106 -7.91 11.54 26.11
N ILE A 107 -8.18 12.82 25.84
CA ILE A 107 -7.56 13.95 26.54
C ILE A 107 -8.58 14.59 27.47
N VAL A 108 -9.71 15.07 26.88
CA VAL A 108 -10.78 15.72 27.64
C VAL A 108 -12.13 15.48 26.98
N GLY A 109 -13.16 15.14 27.71
CA GLY A 109 -14.47 14.82 27.16
C GLY A 109 -14.39 13.70 26.13
N ASN A 110 -14.89 13.93 24.91
CA ASN A 110 -14.81 13.01 23.77
C ASN A 110 -13.64 13.34 22.83
N TRP A 111 -12.82 14.31 23.16
CA TRP A 111 -11.65 14.67 22.35
C TRP A 111 -10.45 13.80 22.70
N GLY A 112 -9.76 13.33 21.65
CA GLY A 112 -8.56 12.50 21.79
C GLY A 112 -7.68 12.58 20.54
N TYR A 113 -6.53 11.94 20.60
CA TYR A 113 -5.61 11.82 19.47
C TYR A 113 -5.25 10.36 19.21
N PRO A 114 -4.91 10.00 17.95
CA PRO A 114 -4.48 8.65 17.61
C PRO A 114 -3.11 8.33 18.20
N ILE A 115 -2.99 7.13 18.75
CA ILE A 115 -1.73 6.54 19.19
C ILE A 115 -1.42 5.40 18.23
N ALA A 116 -0.20 5.41 17.67
CA ALA A 116 0.27 4.35 16.79
C ALA A 116 0.37 2.99 17.51
N GLY A 117 -0.08 1.94 16.85
CA GLY A 117 -0.06 0.56 17.33
C GLY A 117 1.19 -0.22 16.90
N ALA A 118 1.00 -1.49 16.54
CA ALA A 118 2.05 -2.48 16.26
C ALA A 118 3.06 -2.05 15.17
N MET A 119 2.65 -1.21 14.21
CA MET A 119 3.49 -0.83 13.06
C MET A 119 4.26 0.48 13.25
N LYS A 120 4.29 1.05 14.45
CA LYS A 120 4.97 2.31 14.75
C LYS A 120 6.44 2.32 14.33
N GLY A 121 6.82 3.35 13.57
CA GLY A 121 8.20 3.56 13.12
C GLY A 121 8.63 2.71 11.92
N ARG A 122 7.88 1.67 11.55
CA ARG A 122 8.15 0.84 10.37
C ARG A 122 7.90 1.62 9.07
N ARG A 123 8.45 1.15 7.98
CA ARG A 123 8.30 1.79 6.68
C ARG A 123 7.06 1.26 5.95
N ALA A 124 6.32 2.16 5.32
CA ALA A 124 5.30 1.81 4.35
C ALA A 124 5.59 2.44 3.00
N ILE A 125 5.38 1.69 1.94
CA ILE A 125 5.46 2.15 0.56
C ILE A 125 4.07 1.96 -0.06
N MET A 126 3.53 3.01 -0.67
CA MET A 126 2.33 2.91 -1.49
C MET A 126 2.67 3.24 -2.94
N SER A 127 2.45 2.30 -3.84
CA SER A 127 2.50 2.50 -5.29
C SER A 127 1.09 2.68 -5.84
N MET A 128 0.87 3.78 -6.54
CA MET A 128 -0.42 4.04 -7.18
C MET A 128 -0.25 4.53 -8.60
N SER A 129 -0.95 3.87 -9.54
CA SER A 129 -1.02 4.27 -10.95
C SER A 129 -2.32 5.02 -11.24
N TYR A 130 -2.24 6.04 -12.07
CA TYR A 130 -3.34 6.93 -12.44
C TYR A 130 -3.49 6.98 -13.96
N GLY A 131 -4.71 6.92 -14.45
CA GLY A 131 -5.02 7.25 -15.86
C GLY A 131 -4.89 8.76 -16.14
N GLY A 132 -5.17 9.60 -15.15
CA GLY A 132 -5.07 11.05 -15.26
C GLY A 132 -3.62 11.58 -15.19
N ASN A 133 -3.43 12.82 -15.64
CA ASN A 133 -2.15 13.52 -15.56
C ASN A 133 -1.87 14.06 -14.15
N TRP A 134 -0.62 14.43 -13.93
CA TRP A 134 -0.16 14.98 -12.65
C TRP A 134 -0.95 16.24 -12.23
N PHE A 135 -1.15 17.17 -13.16
CA PHE A 135 -1.78 18.46 -12.87
C PHE A 135 -3.21 18.28 -12.33
N SER A 136 -4.06 17.52 -13.03
CA SER A 136 -5.45 17.29 -12.61
C SER A 136 -5.52 16.60 -11.25
N ILE A 137 -4.66 15.60 -10.99
CA ILE A 137 -4.64 14.88 -9.71
C ILE A 137 -4.21 15.79 -8.55
N GLN A 138 -3.23 16.68 -8.77
CA GLN A 138 -2.72 17.57 -7.71
C GLN A 138 -3.65 18.76 -7.44
N THR A 139 -4.29 19.33 -8.48
CA THR A 139 -5.10 20.54 -8.37
C THR A 139 -6.58 20.23 -8.15
N TRP A 140 -7.30 19.86 -9.22
CA TRP A 140 -8.76 19.65 -9.15
C TRP A 140 -9.17 18.57 -8.16
N PHE A 141 -8.44 17.47 -8.14
CA PHE A 141 -8.70 16.37 -7.20
C PHE A 141 -7.90 16.48 -5.90
N GLN A 142 -7.24 17.63 -5.64
CA GLN A 142 -6.57 17.96 -4.37
C GLN A 142 -5.69 16.83 -3.81
N ASN A 143 -5.14 16.00 -4.70
CA ASN A 143 -4.32 14.84 -4.33
C ASN A 143 -5.00 13.89 -3.32
N ILE A 144 -6.32 13.73 -3.41
CA ILE A 144 -7.13 12.92 -2.49
C ILE A 144 -6.54 11.52 -2.27
N PRO A 145 -6.17 10.74 -3.32
CA PRO A 145 -5.67 9.37 -3.10
C PRO A 145 -4.42 9.34 -2.21
N PHE A 146 -3.51 10.28 -2.40
CA PHE A 146 -2.31 10.40 -1.58
C PHE A 146 -2.66 10.78 -0.13
N ARG A 147 -3.51 11.77 0.06
CA ARG A 147 -3.93 12.24 1.38
C ARG A 147 -4.69 11.16 2.14
N ARG A 148 -5.57 10.43 1.47
CA ARG A 148 -6.32 9.31 2.02
C ARG A 148 -5.38 8.26 2.62
N ILE A 149 -4.46 7.74 1.85
CA ILE A 149 -3.56 6.65 2.30
C ILE A 149 -2.51 7.17 3.28
N LYS A 150 -1.83 8.29 2.96
CA LYS A 150 -0.74 8.79 3.81
C LYS A 150 -1.23 9.31 5.14
N ALA A 151 -2.21 10.22 5.14
CA ALA A 151 -2.69 10.89 6.34
C ALA A 151 -3.82 10.12 7.03
N GLY A 152 -4.77 9.59 6.24
CA GLY A 152 -5.96 8.92 6.75
C GLY A 152 -5.73 7.47 7.19
N VAL A 153 -4.63 6.83 6.76
CA VAL A 153 -4.32 5.45 7.13
C VAL A 153 -2.94 5.36 7.77
N LEU A 154 -1.88 5.43 6.97
CA LEU A 154 -0.52 5.06 7.41
C LEU A 154 0.04 5.94 8.53
N LYS A 155 -0.31 7.22 8.56
CA LYS A 155 0.09 8.14 9.65
C LYS A 155 -0.56 7.77 10.98
N LEU A 156 -1.80 7.25 10.97
CA LEU A 156 -2.47 6.78 12.19
C LEU A 156 -1.68 5.65 12.85
N GLY A 157 -1.16 4.71 12.05
CA GLY A 157 -0.28 3.64 12.52
C GLY A 157 1.16 4.07 12.81
N GLY A 158 1.49 5.36 12.67
CA GLY A 158 2.84 5.89 12.92
C GLY A 158 3.91 5.41 11.96
N MET A 159 3.54 4.99 10.75
CA MET A 159 4.48 4.46 9.75
C MET A 159 5.21 5.58 9.00
N LYS A 160 6.49 5.35 8.68
CA LYS A 160 7.29 6.21 7.78
C LYS A 160 6.89 5.91 6.34
N THR A 161 6.16 6.82 5.70
CA THR A 161 5.51 6.57 4.41
C THR A 161 6.29 7.11 3.22
N THR A 162 6.53 6.25 2.24
CA THR A 162 6.96 6.61 0.89
C THR A 162 5.80 6.39 -0.08
N TYR A 163 5.54 7.35 -0.97
CA TYR A 163 4.46 7.25 -1.94
C TYR A 163 5.03 7.41 -3.35
N ILE A 164 4.93 6.38 -4.19
CA ILE A 164 5.35 6.42 -5.59
C ILE A 164 4.13 6.49 -6.50
N ARG A 165 4.13 7.44 -7.42
CA ARG A 165 3.00 7.75 -8.30
C ARG A 165 3.39 7.62 -9.76
N PHE A 166 2.51 7.02 -10.54
CA PHE A 166 2.65 6.83 -11.98
C PHE A 166 1.44 7.43 -12.67
N TYR A 167 1.65 8.49 -13.44
CA TYR A 167 0.58 9.23 -14.12
C TYR A 167 0.50 8.83 -15.59
N GLU A 168 -0.70 9.04 -16.18
CA GLU A 168 -0.99 8.76 -17.58
C GLU A 168 -0.67 7.31 -17.95
N VAL A 169 -1.04 6.41 -17.05
CA VAL A 169 -0.95 4.96 -17.26
C VAL A 169 -2.17 4.55 -18.08
N LEU A 170 -2.05 4.65 -19.40
CA LEU A 170 -3.10 4.40 -20.37
C LEU A 170 -2.65 3.35 -21.39
N PRO A 171 -3.58 2.70 -22.10
CA PRO A 171 -3.25 1.91 -23.28
C PRO A 171 -2.43 2.75 -24.28
N GLY A 172 -1.38 2.17 -24.85
CA GLY A 172 -0.49 2.89 -25.77
C GLY A 172 0.65 3.69 -25.13
N MET A 173 0.90 3.50 -23.84
CA MET A 173 2.11 4.07 -23.20
C MET A 173 3.36 3.66 -23.97
N THR A 174 4.27 4.63 -24.27
CA THR A 174 5.50 4.34 -25.01
C THR A 174 6.45 3.45 -24.21
N LYS A 175 7.28 2.68 -24.91
CA LYS A 175 8.28 1.80 -24.28
C LYS A 175 9.26 2.58 -23.41
N GLU A 176 9.65 3.79 -23.84
CA GLU A 176 10.56 4.68 -23.10
C GLU A 176 9.93 5.14 -21.78
N LYS A 177 8.65 5.55 -21.80
CA LYS A 177 7.92 5.95 -20.59
C LYS A 177 7.79 4.78 -19.62
N PHE A 178 7.45 3.60 -20.12
CA PHE A 178 7.39 2.38 -19.33
C PHE A 178 8.75 2.06 -18.69
N ALA A 179 9.83 2.06 -19.46
CA ALA A 179 11.18 1.80 -18.96
C ALA A 179 11.59 2.79 -17.85
N LYS A 180 11.32 4.09 -18.03
CA LYS A 180 11.55 5.12 -17.00
C LYS A 180 10.77 4.83 -15.70
N HIS A 181 9.55 4.33 -15.80
CA HIS A 181 8.76 3.96 -14.62
C HIS A 181 9.38 2.76 -13.90
N MET A 182 9.79 1.72 -14.61
CA MET A 182 10.44 0.55 -14.02
C MET A 182 11.78 0.92 -13.37
N GLU A 183 12.55 1.80 -13.97
CA GLU A 183 13.80 2.34 -13.37
C GLU A 183 13.53 3.07 -12.04
N ARG A 184 12.44 3.83 -11.94
CA ARG A 184 12.04 4.47 -10.68
C ARG A 184 11.70 3.45 -9.61
N VAL A 185 11.07 2.32 -9.97
CA VAL A 185 10.79 1.21 -9.04
C VAL A 185 12.08 0.59 -8.53
N ARG A 186 13.03 0.28 -9.42
CA ARG A 186 14.34 -0.28 -9.02
C ARG A 186 15.12 0.67 -8.12
N LYS A 187 15.14 1.98 -8.43
CA LYS A 187 15.77 3.00 -7.57
C LYS A 187 15.12 3.10 -6.19
N LEU A 188 13.81 2.83 -6.09
CA LEU A 188 13.12 2.82 -4.80
C LEU A 188 13.64 1.70 -3.90
N VAL A 189 13.85 0.51 -4.46
CA VAL A 189 14.37 -0.66 -3.71
C VAL A 189 15.74 -0.35 -3.09
N LYS A 190 16.65 0.28 -3.85
CA LYS A 190 17.99 0.66 -3.36
C LYS A 190 17.99 1.62 -2.16
N ARG A 191 16.83 2.18 -1.79
CA ARG A 191 16.66 3.11 -0.66
C ARG A 191 15.95 2.47 0.55
N ILE A 192 15.66 1.18 0.48
CA ILE A 192 15.05 0.41 1.56
C ILE A 192 16.14 -0.13 2.49
#